data_e8b6fcd28e58bebc752982c8f8ba0de6
#
_entry.id   e8b6fcd28e58bebc752982c8f8ba0de6
#
_cell.length_a   1.000
_cell.length_b   1.000
_cell.length_c   1.000
_cell.angle_alpha   90.00
_cell.angle_beta   90.00
_cell.angle_gamma   90.00
#
_symmetry.space_group_name_H-M   'P 1'
#
loop_
_entity.id
_entity.type
_entity.pdbx_description
1 polymer ?
#
loop_
_entity_poly.entity_id
_entity_poly.type
_entity_poly.pdbx_seq_one_letter_code
_entity_poly.pdbx_strand_id
1 'polypeptide(L)'
;EQRHKKLREMGGTINSWDFFKKNHAEPGTKRVLGKVIPAGKGGLKQLTNFLASHEHTINFISFKLAQHFVSDNPSKSDINYIVNAWKKSNGNLDQIHTAVIERAISSTEPKFQWPMTWLFQVVRLSGATYFKGWDEMDKYNQGIMEAREIFEELGQSFWHERQPNGYSSDKKEWLSGEMFERRIRFADAIYSKGYPYSTPDEIMDRIGANETTRSLVNSFTRKKDKFIALMCSPELMGLKNA
;
A
#
# COMPACT_ATOMS: atom_id res chain seq x y z
N GLU A 1 -26.86 -4.36 -11.66
CA GLU A 1 -27.04 -4.41 -13.13
C GLU A 1 -28.31 -3.66 -13.59
N GLN A 2 -29.50 -3.96 -13.08
CA GLN A 2 -30.76 -3.28 -13.44
C GLN A 2 -30.70 -1.75 -13.25
N ARG A 3 -30.06 -1.26 -12.18
CA ARG A 3 -29.91 0.17 -11.88
C ARG A 3 -28.99 0.86 -12.87
N HIS A 4 -27.94 0.20 -13.33
CA HIS A 4 -27.00 0.72 -14.35
C HIS A 4 -27.65 0.74 -15.74
N LYS A 5 -28.50 -0.26 -16.04
CA LYS A 5 -29.26 -0.30 -17.29
C LYS A 5 -30.23 0.88 -17.38
N LYS A 6 -30.99 1.13 -16.31
CA LYS A 6 -31.96 2.23 -16.22
C LYS A 6 -31.29 3.63 -16.32
N LEU A 7 -30.07 3.78 -15.81
CA LEU A 7 -29.29 5.03 -15.92
C LEU A 7 -28.82 5.28 -17.37
N ARG A 8 -28.39 4.23 -18.09
CA ARG A 8 -28.02 4.33 -19.51
C ARG A 8 -29.22 4.68 -20.39
N GLU A 9 -30.37 4.08 -20.12
CA GLU A 9 -31.63 4.37 -20.82
C GLU A 9 -32.12 5.82 -20.60
N MET A 10 -31.73 6.45 -19.48
CA MET A 10 -32.01 7.85 -19.18
C MET A 10 -30.93 8.83 -19.71
N GLY A 11 -30.00 8.36 -20.56
CA GLY A 11 -28.96 9.20 -21.16
C GLY A 11 -27.84 9.64 -20.20
N GLY A 12 -27.76 9.02 -19.01
CA GLY A 12 -26.71 9.32 -18.05
C GLY A 12 -25.42 8.52 -18.32
N THR A 13 -24.28 9.15 -18.29
CA THR A 13 -22.98 8.49 -18.30
C THR A 13 -22.58 8.08 -16.88
N ILE A 14 -22.08 6.87 -16.72
CA ILE A 14 -21.73 6.28 -15.41
C ILE A 14 -20.64 7.09 -14.66
N ASN A 15 -19.88 7.91 -15.39
CA ASN A 15 -18.77 8.70 -14.85
C ASN A 15 -19.13 10.18 -14.64
N SER A 16 -20.40 10.55 -14.72
CA SER A 16 -20.78 11.94 -14.55
C SER A 16 -21.31 12.23 -13.16
N TRP A 17 -21.17 13.47 -12.75
CA TRP A 17 -21.81 14.06 -11.59
C TRP A 17 -23.36 14.03 -11.67
N ASP A 18 -23.93 13.28 -12.60
CA ASP A 18 -25.36 13.14 -12.86
C ASP A 18 -26.08 12.31 -11.79
N PHE A 19 -25.33 11.70 -10.88
CA PHE A 19 -25.89 11.14 -9.64
C PHE A 19 -26.38 12.15 -8.63
N PHE A 20 -26.11 13.44 -8.86
CA PHE A 20 -26.61 14.50 -7.99
C PHE A 20 -28.14 14.61 -8.10
N LYS A 21 -28.82 14.24 -7.03
CA LYS A 21 -30.28 14.35 -6.94
C LYS A 21 -30.65 15.65 -6.23
N LYS A 22 -31.22 16.60 -6.97
CA LYS A 22 -31.59 17.92 -6.45
C LYS A 22 -32.53 17.83 -5.24
N ASN A 23 -33.46 16.88 -5.26
CA ASN A 23 -34.42 16.65 -4.17
C ASN A 23 -33.86 15.97 -2.91
N HIS A 24 -32.61 15.46 -2.99
CA HIS A 24 -31.90 14.91 -1.84
C HIS A 24 -30.82 15.86 -1.31
N ALA A 25 -30.63 16.99 -1.98
CA ALA A 25 -29.69 18.01 -1.55
C ALA A 25 -30.38 19.03 -0.65
N GLU A 26 -29.75 19.35 0.47
CA GLU A 26 -30.24 20.39 1.36
C GLU A 26 -30.26 21.74 0.64
N PRO A 27 -31.38 22.49 0.72
CA PRO A 27 -31.52 23.77 0.07
C PRO A 27 -30.64 24.86 0.72
N GLY A 28 -30.45 25.95 -0.03
CA GLY A 28 -29.75 27.13 0.46
C GLY A 28 -28.21 27.06 0.36
N THR A 29 -27.60 28.19 0.65
CA THR A 29 -26.15 28.33 0.67
C THR A 29 -25.57 27.74 1.96
N LYS A 30 -24.32 27.26 1.85
CA LYS A 30 -23.58 26.69 2.98
C LYS A 30 -22.28 27.45 3.21
N ARG A 31 -21.83 27.51 4.44
CA ARG A 31 -20.52 28.08 4.77
C ARG A 31 -19.56 26.94 5.20
N VAL A 32 -18.48 26.77 4.46
CA VAL A 32 -17.47 25.74 4.70
C VAL A 32 -16.10 26.41 4.79
N LEU A 33 -15.42 26.30 5.92
CA LEU A 33 -14.12 26.93 6.17
C LEU A 33 -14.10 28.44 5.78
N GLY A 34 -15.15 29.13 6.15
CA GLY A 34 -15.32 30.58 5.86
C GLY A 34 -15.82 30.91 4.45
N LYS A 35 -15.77 29.97 3.50
CA LYS A 35 -16.24 30.18 2.12
C LYS A 35 -17.73 29.88 1.99
N VAL A 36 -18.46 30.77 1.30
CA VAL A 36 -19.87 30.54 0.96
C VAL A 36 -19.96 29.67 -0.28
N ILE A 37 -20.67 28.56 -0.17
CA ILE A 37 -20.89 27.59 -1.21
C ILE A 37 -22.37 27.64 -1.63
N PRO A 38 -22.73 27.89 -2.90
CA PRO A 38 -24.11 27.92 -3.35
C PRO A 38 -24.76 26.53 -3.30
N ALA A 39 -26.08 26.52 -3.30
CA ALA A 39 -26.84 25.28 -3.38
C ALA A 39 -26.66 24.57 -4.75
N GLY A 40 -26.97 23.29 -4.78
CA GLY A 40 -27.07 22.50 -6.00
C GLY A 40 -25.74 21.98 -6.54
N LYS A 41 -25.78 21.44 -7.76
CA LYS A 41 -24.63 20.77 -8.42
C LYS A 41 -23.43 21.72 -8.60
N GLY A 42 -23.69 22.99 -8.90
CA GLY A 42 -22.63 24.00 -9.03
C GLY A 42 -21.90 24.26 -7.72
N GLY A 43 -22.60 24.22 -6.59
CA GLY A 43 -22.03 24.33 -5.27
C GLY A 43 -21.13 23.16 -4.92
N LEU A 44 -21.52 21.94 -5.27
CA LEU A 44 -20.70 20.75 -5.07
C LEU A 44 -19.36 20.86 -5.84
N LYS A 45 -19.40 21.29 -7.11
CA LYS A 45 -18.19 21.52 -7.90
C LYS A 45 -17.29 22.61 -7.30
N GLN A 46 -17.89 23.71 -6.81
CA GLN A 46 -17.12 24.76 -6.15
C GLN A 46 -16.48 24.28 -4.84
N LEU A 47 -17.22 23.48 -4.05
CA LEU A 47 -16.70 22.92 -2.82
C LEU A 47 -15.52 21.98 -3.07
N THR A 48 -15.65 21.06 -4.03
CA THR A 48 -14.56 20.12 -4.35
C THR A 48 -13.31 20.84 -4.85
N ASN A 49 -13.48 21.82 -5.73
CA ASN A 49 -12.34 22.61 -6.21
C ASN A 49 -11.67 23.41 -5.08
N PHE A 50 -12.48 24.00 -4.19
CA PHE A 50 -11.98 24.72 -3.03
C PHE A 50 -11.20 23.82 -2.09
N LEU A 51 -11.73 22.64 -1.77
CA LEU A 51 -11.08 21.68 -0.88
C LEU A 51 -9.80 21.11 -1.51
N ALA A 52 -9.81 20.83 -2.82
CA ALA A 52 -8.63 20.32 -3.53
C ALA A 52 -7.46 21.33 -3.54
N SER A 53 -7.74 22.62 -3.53
CA SER A 53 -6.72 23.68 -3.48
C SER A 53 -6.47 24.22 -2.07
N HIS A 54 -7.15 23.70 -1.06
CA HIS A 54 -7.02 24.16 0.31
C HIS A 54 -5.68 23.73 0.91
N GLU A 55 -5.02 24.65 1.62
CA GLU A 55 -3.66 24.44 2.13
C GLU A 55 -3.55 23.18 3.03
N HIS A 56 -4.52 22.97 3.90
CA HIS A 56 -4.54 21.77 4.74
C HIS A 56 -4.65 20.47 3.93
N THR A 57 -5.44 20.47 2.85
CA THR A 57 -5.53 19.31 1.95
C THR A 57 -4.19 19.03 1.27
N ILE A 58 -3.57 20.08 0.72
CA ILE A 58 -2.28 19.98 0.04
C ILE A 58 -1.23 19.43 1.01
N ASN A 59 -1.11 19.99 2.20
CA ASN A 59 -0.12 19.54 3.18
C ASN A 59 -0.41 18.11 3.67
N PHE A 60 -1.66 17.78 3.98
CA PHE A 60 -2.05 16.46 4.48
C PHE A 60 -1.83 15.37 3.44
N ILE A 61 -2.27 15.59 2.20
CA ILE A 61 -2.08 14.58 1.14
C ILE A 61 -0.61 14.45 0.78
N SER A 62 0.14 15.55 0.70
CA SER A 62 1.59 15.51 0.47
C SER A 62 2.34 14.74 1.57
N PHE A 63 1.94 14.92 2.84
CA PHE A 63 2.45 14.12 3.95
C PHE A 63 2.13 12.63 3.76
N LYS A 64 0.88 12.29 3.42
CA LYS A 64 0.48 10.90 3.19
C LYS A 64 1.21 10.26 2.01
N LEU A 65 1.43 10.97 0.93
CA LEU A 65 2.22 10.50 -0.21
C LEU A 65 3.70 10.28 0.18
N ALA A 66 4.29 11.23 0.90
CA ALA A 66 5.64 11.08 1.41
C ALA A 66 5.76 9.92 2.39
N GLN A 67 4.78 9.76 3.29
CA GLN A 67 4.73 8.65 4.24
C GLN A 67 4.60 7.30 3.54
N HIS A 68 3.82 7.23 2.47
CA HIS A 68 3.58 5.98 1.77
C HIS A 68 4.77 5.57 0.88
N PHE A 69 5.37 6.52 0.15
CA PHE A 69 6.34 6.20 -0.90
C PHE A 69 7.80 6.52 -0.53
N VAL A 70 8.04 7.49 0.34
CA VAL A 70 9.41 7.97 0.61
C VAL A 70 9.97 7.38 1.90
N SER A 71 9.28 7.57 3.03
CA SER A 71 9.75 7.11 4.34
C SER A 71 8.57 6.97 5.31
N ASP A 72 8.66 6.06 6.27
CA ASP A 72 7.64 5.94 7.34
C ASP A 72 7.53 7.21 8.19
N ASN A 73 8.63 7.96 8.30
CA ASN A 73 8.70 9.23 8.98
C ASN A 73 9.31 10.29 8.03
N PRO A 74 8.54 10.80 7.06
CA PRO A 74 9.08 11.71 6.06
C PRO A 74 9.53 13.02 6.67
N SER A 75 10.65 13.53 6.19
CA SER A 75 11.17 14.81 6.62
C SER A 75 10.27 15.97 6.15
N LYS A 76 10.35 17.12 6.84
CA LYS A 76 9.69 18.34 6.37
C LYS A 76 10.15 18.75 4.96
N SER A 77 11.41 18.44 4.60
CA SER A 77 11.95 18.71 3.28
C SER A 77 11.23 17.86 2.21
N ASP A 78 11.00 16.58 2.46
CA ASP A 78 10.30 15.69 1.55
C ASP A 78 8.86 16.16 1.32
N ILE A 79 8.15 16.46 2.41
CA ILE A 79 6.79 16.94 2.35
C ILE A 79 6.70 18.25 1.57
N ASN A 80 7.58 19.22 1.88
CA ASN A 80 7.58 20.52 1.23
C ASN A 80 7.92 20.42 -0.27
N TYR A 81 8.75 19.47 -0.66
CA TYR A 81 9.04 19.22 -2.07
C TYR A 81 7.78 18.87 -2.86
N ILE A 82 6.96 17.96 -2.32
CA ILE A 82 5.69 17.54 -2.92
C ILE A 82 4.67 18.69 -2.87
N VAL A 83 4.56 19.41 -1.75
CA VAL A 83 3.71 20.59 -1.60
C VAL A 83 4.02 21.66 -2.66
N ASN A 84 5.30 21.90 -2.91
CA ASN A 84 5.74 22.88 -3.90
C ASN A 84 5.38 22.43 -5.34
N ALA A 85 5.55 21.14 -5.65
CA ALA A 85 5.09 20.59 -6.93
C ALA A 85 3.59 20.74 -7.12
N TRP A 86 2.81 20.47 -6.06
CA TRP A 86 1.35 20.67 -6.07
C TRP A 86 0.96 22.12 -6.35
N LYS A 87 1.55 23.05 -5.61
CA LYS A 87 1.26 24.50 -5.75
C LYS A 87 1.67 25.04 -7.13
N LYS A 88 2.86 24.67 -7.61
CA LYS A 88 3.39 25.11 -8.92
C LYS A 88 2.55 24.56 -10.09
N SER A 89 2.08 23.35 -9.99
CA SER A 89 1.31 22.68 -11.04
C SER A 89 -0.21 22.92 -10.97
N ASN A 90 -0.66 23.68 -9.98
CA ASN A 90 -2.09 23.86 -9.68
C ASN A 90 -2.83 22.51 -9.52
N GLY A 91 -2.19 21.55 -8.84
CA GLY A 91 -2.78 20.24 -8.55
C GLY A 91 -2.70 19.22 -9.70
N ASN A 92 -1.80 19.40 -10.66
CA ASN A 92 -1.58 18.40 -11.71
C ASN A 92 -0.98 17.14 -11.11
N LEU A 93 -1.72 16.02 -11.18
CA LEU A 93 -1.33 14.75 -10.54
C LEU A 93 -0.05 14.16 -11.10
N ASP A 94 0.22 14.29 -12.41
CA ASP A 94 1.44 13.75 -13.02
C ASP A 94 2.69 14.42 -12.44
N GLN A 95 2.64 15.74 -12.25
CA GLN A 95 3.75 16.49 -11.66
C GLN A 95 3.91 16.19 -10.16
N ILE A 96 2.80 16.00 -9.45
CA ILE A 96 2.83 15.59 -8.03
C ILE A 96 3.44 14.19 -7.90
N HIS A 97 3.00 13.22 -8.72
CA HIS A 97 3.53 11.86 -8.70
C HIS A 97 5.01 11.83 -9.09
N THR A 98 5.42 12.62 -10.08
CA THR A 98 6.85 12.77 -10.44
C THR A 98 7.67 13.22 -9.24
N ALA A 99 7.22 14.26 -8.54
CA ALA A 99 7.92 14.75 -7.35
C ALA A 99 8.00 13.70 -6.22
N VAL A 100 6.95 12.90 -6.05
CA VAL A 100 6.95 11.78 -5.08
C VAL A 100 7.98 10.72 -5.47
N ILE A 101 8.01 10.32 -6.75
CA ILE A 101 8.96 9.32 -7.27
C ILE A 101 10.39 9.80 -7.13
N GLU A 102 10.69 11.05 -7.48
CA GLU A 102 12.01 11.65 -7.33
C GLU A 102 12.50 11.62 -5.88
N ARG A 103 11.61 11.95 -4.94
CA ARG A 103 11.95 11.85 -3.51
C ARG A 103 12.11 10.40 -3.03
N ALA A 104 11.30 9.48 -3.51
CA ALA A 104 11.40 8.05 -3.17
C ALA A 104 12.74 7.46 -3.66
N ILE A 105 13.14 7.77 -4.90
CA ILE A 105 14.41 7.29 -5.47
C ILE A 105 15.63 7.89 -4.74
N SER A 106 15.53 9.16 -4.32
CA SER A 106 16.62 9.85 -3.62
C SER A 106 16.69 9.54 -2.12
N SER A 107 15.69 8.87 -1.56
CA SER A 107 15.67 8.50 -0.15
C SER A 107 16.61 7.35 0.15
N THR A 108 17.43 7.52 1.20
CA THR A 108 18.28 6.45 1.76
C THR A 108 17.63 5.77 2.96
N GLU A 109 16.46 6.23 3.38
CA GLU A 109 15.73 5.66 4.50
C GLU A 109 15.00 4.39 4.07
N PRO A 110 15.15 3.27 4.78
CA PRO A 110 14.41 2.08 4.48
C PRO A 110 12.90 2.31 4.71
N LYS A 111 12.10 1.72 3.84
CA LYS A 111 10.65 1.77 3.94
C LYS A 111 10.13 0.44 4.47
N PHE A 112 9.38 0.49 5.57
CA PHE A 112 8.79 -0.71 6.15
C PHE A 112 7.95 -1.48 5.12
N GLN A 113 8.22 -2.77 5.03
CA GLN A 113 7.51 -3.66 4.14
C GLN A 113 6.24 -4.19 4.82
N TRP A 114 5.11 -3.66 4.40
CA TRP A 114 3.79 -4.08 4.89
C TRP A 114 3.54 -5.55 4.54
N PRO A 115 2.66 -6.25 5.24
CA PRO A 115 2.49 -7.69 5.03
C PRO A 115 2.34 -8.11 3.57
N MET A 116 1.51 -7.40 2.82
CA MET A 116 1.30 -7.66 1.39
C MET A 116 2.56 -7.41 0.55
N THR A 117 3.22 -6.27 0.76
CA THR A 117 4.44 -5.92 0.02
C THR A 117 5.56 -6.91 0.33
N TRP A 118 5.71 -7.24 1.60
CA TRP A 118 6.67 -8.24 2.07
C TRP A 118 6.42 -9.61 1.42
N LEU A 119 5.17 -10.07 1.39
CA LEU A 119 4.82 -11.36 0.79
C LEU A 119 5.18 -11.42 -0.70
N PHE A 120 4.80 -10.38 -1.47
CA PHE A 120 5.15 -10.32 -2.89
C PHE A 120 6.66 -10.27 -3.11
N GLN A 121 7.38 -9.55 -2.26
CA GLN A 121 8.84 -9.48 -2.32
C GLN A 121 9.48 -10.85 -2.05
N VAL A 122 9.03 -11.55 -1.02
CA VAL A 122 9.52 -12.89 -0.65
C VAL A 122 9.27 -13.88 -1.78
N VAL A 123 8.06 -13.94 -2.31
CA VAL A 123 7.71 -14.83 -3.43
C VAL A 123 8.55 -14.51 -4.67
N ARG A 124 8.69 -13.23 -5.01
CA ARG A 124 9.46 -12.81 -6.18
C ARG A 124 10.96 -13.11 -6.05
N LEU A 125 11.55 -12.88 -4.89
CA LEU A 125 12.98 -13.12 -4.64
C LEU A 125 13.32 -14.59 -4.58
N SER A 126 12.45 -15.39 -3.95
CA SER A 126 12.65 -16.84 -3.82
C SER A 126 12.35 -17.59 -5.11
N GLY A 127 11.58 -17.01 -6.03
CA GLY A 127 11.06 -17.70 -7.21
C GLY A 127 10.03 -18.80 -6.87
N ALA A 128 9.47 -18.75 -5.66
CA ALA A 128 8.50 -19.74 -5.21
C ALA A 128 7.17 -19.63 -5.97
N THR A 129 6.59 -20.76 -6.34
CA THR A 129 5.27 -20.86 -6.97
C THR A 129 4.21 -21.10 -5.91
N TYR A 130 4.04 -20.15 -5.00
CA TYR A 130 3.12 -20.30 -3.88
C TYR A 130 1.67 -19.99 -4.24
N PHE A 131 1.44 -19.15 -5.24
CA PHE A 131 0.12 -18.83 -5.75
C PHE A 131 -0.14 -19.60 -7.02
N LYS A 132 -1.16 -20.47 -7.02
CA LYS A 132 -1.70 -20.98 -8.26
C LYS A 132 -2.66 -19.97 -8.88
N GLY A 133 -2.63 -19.86 -10.21
CA GLY A 133 -3.61 -19.05 -10.94
C GLY A 133 -5.02 -19.56 -10.74
N TRP A 134 -6.01 -18.74 -11.01
CA TRP A 134 -7.45 -19.08 -10.93
C TRP A 134 -7.83 -20.31 -11.75
N ASP A 135 -7.07 -20.59 -12.81
CA ASP A 135 -7.31 -21.69 -13.75
C ASP A 135 -6.82 -23.06 -13.22
N GLU A 136 -6.05 -23.08 -12.14
CA GLU A 136 -5.47 -24.28 -11.56
C GLU A 136 -6.04 -24.60 -10.16
N MET A 137 -7.22 -24.09 -9.83
CA MET A 137 -7.94 -24.46 -8.59
C MET A 137 -8.46 -25.89 -8.70
N ASP A 138 -7.54 -26.81 -8.85
CA ASP A 138 -7.85 -28.23 -8.89
C ASP A 138 -8.13 -28.74 -7.47
N LYS A 139 -9.15 -29.58 -7.34
CA LYS A 139 -9.65 -30.19 -6.11
C LYS A 139 -8.60 -30.99 -5.30
N TYR A 140 -7.41 -31.13 -5.84
CA TYR A 140 -6.30 -31.91 -5.22
C TYR A 140 -5.30 -31.09 -4.41
N ASN A 141 -5.40 -29.76 -4.39
CA ASN A 141 -4.47 -28.91 -3.63
C ASN A 141 -4.98 -28.53 -2.25
N GLN A 142 -5.25 -29.54 -1.45
CA GLN A 142 -5.45 -29.34 -0.01
C GLN A 142 -4.16 -28.79 0.62
N GLY A 143 -4.18 -27.54 1.02
CA GLY A 143 -3.11 -26.90 1.78
C GLY A 143 -2.42 -25.69 1.14
N ILE A 144 -2.83 -25.25 -0.06
CA ILE A 144 -2.47 -23.91 -0.57
C ILE A 144 -3.63 -22.99 -0.23
N MET A 145 -3.35 -22.01 0.62
CA MET A 145 -4.33 -21.00 0.97
C MET A 145 -4.64 -20.11 -0.23
N GLU A 146 -5.88 -19.70 -0.38
CA GLU A 146 -6.22 -18.66 -1.34
C GLU A 146 -5.46 -17.37 -1.00
N ALA A 147 -5.08 -16.59 -2.01
CA ALA A 147 -4.36 -15.33 -1.79
C ALA A 147 -5.07 -14.41 -0.78
N ARG A 148 -6.41 -14.40 -0.80
CA ARG A 148 -7.23 -13.66 0.16
C ARG A 148 -6.97 -14.09 1.60
N GLU A 149 -6.98 -15.39 1.85
CA GLU A 149 -6.77 -15.98 3.20
C GLU A 149 -5.37 -15.66 3.72
N ILE A 150 -4.37 -15.71 2.84
CA ILE A 150 -2.99 -15.36 3.22
C ILE A 150 -2.90 -13.91 3.70
N PHE A 151 -3.52 -12.97 2.98
CA PHE A 151 -3.51 -11.57 3.40
C PHE A 151 -4.33 -11.35 4.67
N GLU A 152 -5.39 -12.09 4.85
CA GLU A 152 -6.21 -12.08 6.07
C GLU A 152 -5.40 -12.57 7.28
N GLU A 153 -4.70 -13.69 7.15
CA GLU A 153 -3.83 -14.21 8.20
C GLU A 153 -2.61 -13.31 8.47
N LEU A 154 -2.08 -12.64 7.46
CA LEU A 154 -1.05 -11.62 7.63
C LEU A 154 -1.59 -10.30 8.22
N GLY A 155 -2.91 -10.21 8.45
CA GLY A 155 -3.55 -9.05 9.05
C GLY A 155 -3.83 -7.90 8.09
N GLN A 156 -3.65 -8.08 6.79
CA GLN A 156 -3.88 -7.06 5.76
C GLN A 156 -4.84 -7.57 4.68
N SER A 157 -6.09 -7.85 5.08
CA SER A 157 -7.13 -8.37 4.18
C SER A 157 -7.49 -7.40 3.07
N PHE A 158 -7.74 -7.92 1.87
CA PHE A 158 -8.30 -7.12 0.79
C PHE A 158 -9.77 -6.80 1.05
N TRP A 159 -10.15 -5.53 0.90
CA TRP A 159 -11.55 -5.06 0.93
C TRP A 159 -12.32 -5.34 2.23
N HIS A 160 -11.63 -5.79 3.29
CA HIS A 160 -12.23 -6.15 4.57
C HIS A 160 -11.91 -5.15 5.69
N GLU A 161 -11.28 -4.02 5.36
CA GLU A 161 -11.08 -2.97 6.35
C GLU A 161 -12.44 -2.43 6.81
N ARG A 162 -12.68 -2.51 8.11
CA ARG A 162 -13.96 -2.12 8.70
C ARG A 162 -14.13 -0.61 8.83
N GLN A 163 -13.02 0.12 8.79
CA GLN A 163 -13.00 1.57 8.97
C GLN A 163 -12.60 2.27 7.67
N PRO A 164 -13.20 3.42 7.36
CA PRO A 164 -12.93 4.14 6.11
C PRO A 164 -11.54 4.80 6.04
N ASN A 165 -10.78 4.78 7.13
CA ASN A 165 -9.41 5.30 7.21
C ASN A 165 -8.34 4.33 6.68
N GLY A 166 -8.73 3.09 6.34
CA GLY A 166 -7.80 2.05 5.89
C GLY A 166 -6.89 1.51 6.99
N TYR A 167 -5.89 0.74 6.59
CA TYR A 167 -4.90 0.18 7.51
C TYR A 167 -4.00 1.27 8.09
N SER A 168 -3.50 1.03 9.31
CA SER A 168 -2.59 1.96 9.98
C SER A 168 -1.33 2.19 9.16
N SER A 169 -0.92 3.46 9.09
CA SER A 169 0.36 3.85 8.49
C SER A 169 1.52 3.77 9.50
N ASP A 170 1.27 3.45 10.77
CA ASP A 170 2.30 3.30 11.78
C ASP A 170 2.86 1.87 11.74
N LYS A 171 4.15 1.75 11.42
CA LYS A 171 4.86 0.47 11.40
C LYS A 171 4.85 -0.26 12.74
N LYS A 172 4.68 0.44 13.86
CA LYS A 172 4.65 -0.16 15.20
C LYS A 172 3.51 -1.16 15.36
N GLU A 173 2.37 -0.91 14.71
CA GLU A 173 1.23 -1.84 14.74
C GLU A 173 1.52 -3.14 13.99
N TRP A 174 2.47 -3.12 13.05
CA TRP A 174 2.86 -4.25 12.21
C TRP A 174 4.12 -4.99 12.71
N LEU A 175 4.77 -4.47 13.76
CA LEU A 175 5.99 -5.04 14.36
C LEU A 175 5.72 -5.75 15.70
N SER A 176 4.47 -6.09 16.01
CA SER A 176 4.16 -6.90 17.17
C SER A 176 4.74 -8.31 17.04
N GLY A 177 5.01 -8.97 18.15
CA GLY A 177 5.52 -10.35 18.16
C GLY A 177 4.61 -11.31 17.40
N GLU A 178 3.27 -11.12 17.48
CA GLU A 178 2.29 -11.89 16.74
C GLU A 178 2.43 -11.70 15.22
N MET A 179 2.56 -10.45 14.76
CA MET A 179 2.72 -10.16 13.34
C MET A 179 4.06 -10.68 12.79
N PHE A 180 5.08 -10.69 13.59
CA PHE A 180 6.37 -11.28 13.24
C PHE A 180 6.29 -12.82 13.15
N GLU A 181 5.64 -13.47 14.12
CA GLU A 181 5.39 -14.92 14.08
C GLU A 181 4.59 -15.33 12.84
N ARG A 182 3.59 -14.56 12.45
CA ARG A 182 2.82 -14.80 11.23
C ARG A 182 3.74 -14.81 9.99
N ARG A 183 4.68 -13.86 9.88
CA ARG A 183 5.66 -13.83 8.78
C ARG A 183 6.59 -15.04 8.80
N ILE A 184 7.05 -15.47 9.96
CA ILE A 184 7.85 -16.70 10.12
C ILE A 184 7.08 -17.91 9.60
N ARG A 185 5.82 -18.08 10.01
CA ARG A 185 4.96 -19.18 9.55
C ARG A 185 4.75 -19.14 8.03
N PHE A 186 4.58 -17.98 7.44
CA PHE A 186 4.45 -17.86 5.99
C PHE A 186 5.77 -18.11 5.26
N ALA A 187 6.89 -17.65 5.76
CA ALA A 187 8.19 -17.98 5.20
C ALA A 187 8.45 -19.50 5.23
N ASP A 188 8.06 -20.17 6.31
CA ASP A 188 8.09 -21.63 6.42
C ASP A 188 7.18 -22.30 5.37
N ALA A 189 5.96 -21.84 5.24
CA ALA A 189 5.01 -22.38 4.26
C ALA A 189 5.49 -22.18 2.82
N ILE A 190 6.03 -21.00 2.50
CA ILE A 190 6.62 -20.71 1.18
C ILE A 190 7.79 -21.66 0.89
N TYR A 191 8.69 -21.87 1.84
CA TYR A 191 9.79 -22.82 1.65
C TYR A 191 9.28 -24.24 1.45
N SER A 192 8.36 -24.70 2.29
CA SER A 192 7.92 -26.09 2.34
C SER A 192 6.97 -26.48 1.19
N LYS A 193 6.17 -25.54 0.69
CA LYS A 193 5.11 -25.79 -0.30
C LYS A 193 5.34 -25.08 -1.64
N GLY A 194 6.12 -24.00 -1.65
CA GLY A 194 6.33 -23.15 -2.82
C GLY A 194 7.57 -23.51 -3.63
N TYR A 195 8.39 -24.43 -3.16
CA TYR A 195 9.59 -24.89 -3.85
C TYR A 195 10.47 -23.73 -4.37
N PRO A 196 11.09 -22.94 -3.49
CA PRO A 196 11.92 -21.81 -3.91
C PRO A 196 13.09 -22.27 -4.78
N TYR A 197 13.32 -21.56 -5.88
CA TYR A 197 14.44 -21.83 -6.81
C TYR A 197 15.72 -21.12 -6.38
N SER A 198 15.60 -19.90 -5.82
CA SER A 198 16.76 -19.12 -5.42
C SER A 198 17.32 -19.61 -4.10
N THR A 199 18.63 -19.72 -4.04
CA THR A 199 19.33 -20.04 -2.79
C THR A 199 19.37 -18.83 -1.85
N PRO A 200 19.55 -19.04 -0.52
CA PRO A 200 19.74 -17.93 0.41
C PRO A 200 20.88 -17.00 0.01
N ASP A 201 22.00 -17.53 -0.50
CA ASP A 201 23.15 -16.72 -0.93
C ASP A 201 22.81 -15.80 -2.11
N GLU A 202 22.14 -16.32 -3.13
CA GLU A 202 21.66 -15.52 -4.26
C GLU A 202 20.69 -14.42 -3.83
N ILE A 203 19.82 -14.70 -2.85
CA ILE A 203 18.89 -13.70 -2.32
C ILE A 203 19.64 -12.64 -1.53
N MET A 204 20.59 -13.03 -0.66
CA MET A 204 21.43 -12.09 0.09
C MET A 204 22.20 -11.15 -0.82
N ASP A 205 22.71 -11.65 -1.95
CA ASP A 205 23.41 -10.81 -2.93
C ASP A 205 22.46 -9.83 -3.63
N ARG A 206 21.28 -10.28 -4.03
CA ARG A 206 20.28 -9.42 -4.68
C ARG A 206 19.76 -8.28 -3.80
N ILE A 207 19.61 -8.52 -2.50
CA ILE A 207 19.12 -7.51 -1.56
C ILE A 207 20.24 -6.67 -0.95
N GLY A 208 21.49 -6.98 -1.24
CA GLY A 208 22.63 -6.32 -0.62
C GLY A 208 22.67 -6.53 0.90
N ALA A 209 22.41 -7.77 1.36
CA ALA A 209 22.38 -8.08 2.79
C ALA A 209 23.70 -7.68 3.46
N ASN A 210 23.62 -7.05 4.62
CA ASN A 210 24.79 -6.66 5.39
C ASN A 210 25.47 -7.87 6.05
N GLU A 211 26.67 -7.64 6.60
CA GLU A 211 27.48 -8.70 7.21
C GLU A 211 26.81 -9.34 8.43
N THR A 212 26.07 -8.57 9.20
CA THR A 212 25.32 -9.09 10.36
C THR A 212 24.23 -10.07 9.91
N THR A 213 23.45 -9.71 8.90
CA THR A 213 22.44 -10.60 8.32
C THR A 213 23.08 -11.83 7.69
N ARG A 214 24.16 -11.68 6.93
CA ARG A 214 24.91 -12.81 6.33
C ARG A 214 25.43 -13.78 7.38
N SER A 215 26.06 -13.26 8.43
CA SER A 215 26.57 -14.03 9.54
C SER A 215 25.47 -14.81 10.25
N LEU A 216 24.34 -14.13 10.57
CA LEU A 216 23.19 -14.77 11.19
C LEU A 216 22.60 -15.88 10.31
N VAL A 217 22.34 -15.62 9.04
CA VAL A 217 21.79 -16.62 8.12
C VAL A 217 22.74 -17.81 7.98
N ASN A 218 24.04 -17.56 7.91
CA ASN A 218 25.05 -18.63 7.77
C ASN A 218 25.28 -19.42 9.04
N SER A 219 24.88 -18.93 10.22
CA SER A 219 24.94 -19.69 11.46
C SER A 219 23.96 -20.86 11.52
N PHE A 220 22.89 -20.84 10.71
CA PHE A 220 21.95 -21.95 10.64
C PHE A 220 22.50 -23.08 9.75
N THR A 221 22.26 -24.33 10.16
CA THR A 221 22.70 -25.51 9.41
C THR A 221 21.70 -25.92 8.33
N ARG A 222 20.39 -25.84 8.65
CA ARG A 222 19.34 -26.27 7.73
C ARG A 222 19.00 -25.16 6.73
N LYS A 223 18.92 -25.50 5.44
CA LYS A 223 18.54 -24.57 4.37
C LYS A 223 17.22 -23.85 4.63
N LYS A 224 16.25 -24.56 5.21
CA LYS A 224 14.96 -24.01 5.59
C LYS A 224 15.10 -22.87 6.62
N ASP A 225 15.90 -23.08 7.66
CA ASP A 225 16.09 -22.08 8.70
C ASP A 225 16.85 -20.87 8.16
N LYS A 226 17.84 -21.09 7.29
CA LYS A 226 18.50 -19.99 6.56
C LYS A 226 17.51 -19.16 5.77
N PHE A 227 16.61 -19.83 5.03
CA PHE A 227 15.57 -19.16 4.25
C PHE A 227 14.64 -18.34 5.14
N ILE A 228 14.10 -18.92 6.21
CA ILE A 228 13.18 -18.25 7.12
C ILE A 228 13.86 -17.03 7.76
N ALA A 229 15.08 -17.20 8.30
CA ALA A 229 15.84 -16.12 8.90
C ALA A 229 16.07 -14.96 7.93
N LEU A 230 16.41 -15.29 6.67
CA LEU A 230 16.63 -14.30 5.63
C LEU A 230 15.31 -13.57 5.26
N MET A 231 14.19 -14.28 5.09
CA MET A 231 12.90 -13.66 4.77
C MET A 231 12.40 -12.72 5.87
N CYS A 232 12.84 -12.93 7.10
CA CYS A 232 12.51 -12.08 8.25
C CYS A 232 13.65 -11.10 8.61
N SER A 233 14.65 -10.94 7.75
CA SER A 233 15.78 -10.02 7.99
C SER A 233 15.33 -8.54 7.96
N PRO A 234 16.09 -7.64 8.61
CA PRO A 234 15.81 -6.21 8.59
C PRO A 234 15.68 -5.65 7.16
N GLU A 235 16.53 -6.09 6.24
CA GLU A 235 16.50 -5.63 4.83
C GLU A 235 15.16 -5.97 4.17
N LEU A 236 14.67 -7.21 4.33
CA LEU A 236 13.40 -7.64 3.75
C LEU A 236 12.19 -7.14 4.52
N MET A 237 12.37 -6.74 5.77
CA MET A 237 11.34 -6.07 6.56
C MET A 237 11.29 -4.55 6.30
N GLY A 238 12.26 -3.99 5.58
CA GLY A 238 12.40 -2.54 5.39
C GLY A 238 12.69 -1.82 6.71
N LEU A 239 13.56 -2.38 7.54
CA LEU A 239 13.99 -1.81 8.81
C LEU A 239 15.44 -1.32 8.68
N LYS A 240 15.80 -0.31 9.49
CA LYS A 240 17.22 0.02 9.65
C LYS A 240 17.92 -1.12 10.36
N ASN A 241 19.08 -1.48 9.86
CA ASN A 241 19.97 -2.37 10.58
C ASN A 241 20.44 -1.68 11.85
N ALA A 242 20.45 -2.42 12.95
CA ALA A 242 20.93 -1.95 14.24
C ALA A 242 22.46 -1.80 14.23
#